data_b22ad49d008a100751e485218f411cf6
#
_entry.id   b22ad49d008a100751e485218f411cf6
#
_cell.length_a   1.000
_cell.length_b   1.000
_cell.length_c   1.000
_cell.angle_alpha   90.00
_cell.angle_beta   90.00
_cell.angle_gamma   90.00
#
_symmetry.space_group_name_H-M   'P 1'
#
loop_
_entity.id
_entity.type
_entity.pdbx_description
1 polymer ?
#
loop_
_entity_poly.entity_id
_entity_poly.type
_entity_poly.pdbx_seq_one_letter_code
_entity_poly.pdbx_strand_id
1 'polypeptide(L)'
;MNNIKTTGIVIAENSLGDSDKILTILTPNVGKISCVAKGAKRPKSMLLAGSQLLCFGEYVLRKSNDLYTIQSCDPVEIFYNIRVDLEKLNYTATLIKIITDVTTENQNNYYILKLFLNTLYVISESDKNLDFIISVFKMRLLKILGYSPNVNECVCCGEKEDLSSFSIKDDGFKCSVCSKQDKSAINLSEGSKYAIIYSLKADSKKLFSFSISENALKEFELITRIYFNEKLEKDYKVEKLI
;
A
#
# COMPACT_ATOMS: atom_id res chain seq x y z
N MET A 1 33.80 8.02 -1.16
CA MET A 1 32.50 7.68 -1.79
C MET A 1 31.95 6.48 -1.03
N ASN A 2 30.83 6.64 -0.31
CA ASN A 2 30.31 5.55 0.50
C ASN A 2 29.28 4.75 -0.31
N ASN A 3 29.48 3.43 -0.36
CA ASN A 3 28.44 2.50 -0.84
C ASN A 3 27.40 2.32 0.26
N ILE A 4 26.12 2.32 -0.14
CA ILE A 4 24.98 2.05 0.75
C ILE A 4 24.45 0.68 0.37
N LYS A 5 24.40 -0.25 1.33
CA LYS A 5 23.69 -1.53 1.18
C LYS A 5 22.30 -1.39 1.79
N THR A 6 21.26 -1.69 1.00
CA THR A 6 19.87 -1.61 1.43
C THR A 6 19.01 -2.66 0.72
N THR A 7 17.94 -3.11 1.35
CA THR A 7 16.85 -3.78 0.66
C THR A 7 15.92 -2.76 0.02
N GLY A 8 15.17 -3.15 -1.00
CA GLY A 8 14.18 -2.28 -1.63
C GLY A 8 13.37 -2.98 -2.69
N ILE A 9 12.30 -2.35 -3.13
CA ILE A 9 11.46 -2.82 -4.24
C ILE A 9 11.38 -1.76 -5.33
N VAL A 10 11.52 -2.20 -6.59
CA VAL A 10 11.36 -1.33 -7.76
C VAL A 10 9.88 -1.02 -7.96
N ILE A 11 9.51 0.27 -7.81
CA ILE A 11 8.13 0.75 -7.99
C ILE A 11 7.92 1.52 -9.30
N ALA A 12 9.01 1.88 -9.99
CA ALA A 12 8.94 2.41 -11.36
C ALA A 12 10.25 2.11 -12.09
N GLU A 13 10.14 1.89 -13.41
CA GLU A 13 11.28 1.74 -14.31
C GLU A 13 11.06 2.54 -15.59
N ASN A 14 12.07 3.28 -15.99
CA ASN A 14 12.10 4.05 -17.23
C ASN A 14 13.38 3.78 -18.02
N SER A 15 13.27 3.81 -19.32
CA SER A 15 14.45 3.67 -20.20
C SER A 15 15.32 4.94 -20.16
N LEU A 16 16.64 4.75 -20.06
CA LEU A 16 17.63 5.82 -20.18
C LEU A 16 18.60 5.44 -21.32
N GLY A 17 18.39 6.03 -22.49
CA GLY A 17 19.11 5.64 -23.69
C GLY A 17 18.90 4.17 -24.08
N ASP A 18 19.87 3.58 -24.78
CA ASP A 18 19.74 2.25 -25.39
C ASP A 18 19.94 1.09 -24.41
N SER A 19 20.77 1.26 -23.39
CA SER A 19 21.21 0.16 -22.54
C SER A 19 20.90 0.33 -21.05
N ASP A 20 20.56 1.55 -20.60
CA ASP A 20 20.41 1.88 -19.20
C ASP A 20 18.95 2.04 -18.80
N LYS A 21 18.66 1.98 -17.49
CA LYS A 21 17.36 2.29 -16.90
C LYS A 21 17.50 3.34 -15.77
N ILE A 22 16.46 4.11 -15.57
CA ILE A 22 16.24 4.84 -14.31
C ILE A 22 15.17 4.09 -13.54
N LEU A 23 15.46 3.71 -12.31
CA LEU A 23 14.56 3.01 -11.42
C LEU A 23 14.15 3.93 -10.27
N THR A 24 12.89 3.83 -9.86
CA THR A 24 12.45 4.33 -8.55
C THR A 24 12.36 3.14 -7.60
N ILE A 25 13.13 3.18 -6.52
CA ILE A 25 13.20 2.11 -5.52
C ILE A 25 12.66 2.63 -4.19
N LEU A 26 11.70 1.92 -3.62
CA LEU A 26 11.27 2.14 -2.25
C LEU A 26 12.14 1.31 -1.31
N THR A 27 12.80 2.00 -0.38
CA THR A 27 13.69 1.39 0.62
C THR A 27 13.19 1.65 2.03
N PRO A 28 13.57 0.82 3.03
CA PRO A 28 13.11 1.01 4.41
C PRO A 28 13.70 2.26 5.08
N ASN A 29 14.96 2.59 4.82
CA ASN A 29 15.70 3.58 5.61
C ASN A 29 16.12 4.82 4.82
N VAL A 30 16.28 4.70 3.49
CA VAL A 30 16.70 5.82 2.62
C VAL A 30 15.49 6.48 1.95
N GLY A 31 14.32 5.88 2.09
CA GLY A 31 13.10 6.39 1.49
C GLY A 31 12.88 5.93 0.05
N LYS A 32 12.11 6.71 -0.70
CA LYS A 32 11.89 6.53 -2.12
C LYS A 32 13.01 7.24 -2.89
N ILE A 33 13.85 6.49 -3.60
CA ILE A 33 15.06 7.00 -4.27
C ILE A 33 15.03 6.72 -5.76
N SER A 34 15.69 7.60 -6.53
CA SER A 34 15.92 7.40 -7.96
C SER A 34 17.34 6.87 -8.19
N CYS A 35 17.44 5.79 -8.97
CA CYS A 35 18.70 5.09 -9.21
C CYS A 35 18.94 4.86 -10.70
N VAL A 36 20.17 5.05 -11.17
CA VAL A 36 20.59 4.62 -12.50
C VAL A 36 21.09 3.18 -12.45
N ALA A 37 20.53 2.32 -13.30
CA ALA A 37 20.95 0.95 -13.53
C ALA A 37 21.67 0.88 -14.88
N LYS A 38 23.01 1.02 -14.88
CA LYS A 38 23.84 1.04 -16.09
C LYS A 38 23.90 -0.34 -16.76
N GLY A 39 23.66 -0.39 -18.06
CA GLY A 39 23.67 -1.62 -18.84
C GLY A 39 22.54 -2.60 -18.50
N ALA A 40 21.51 -2.18 -17.76
CA ALA A 40 20.46 -3.05 -17.27
C ALA A 40 19.60 -3.71 -18.37
N LYS A 41 19.57 -3.13 -19.57
CA LYS A 41 18.85 -3.70 -20.72
C LYS A 41 19.66 -4.73 -21.51
N ARG A 42 20.97 -4.86 -21.26
CA ARG A 42 21.81 -5.80 -22.00
C ARG A 42 21.48 -7.24 -21.64
N PRO A 43 21.39 -8.19 -22.61
CA PRO A 43 20.94 -9.56 -22.32
C PRO A 43 21.79 -10.31 -21.28
N LYS A 44 23.09 -9.97 -21.15
CA LYS A 44 24.01 -10.58 -20.17
C LYS A 44 24.25 -9.71 -18.94
N SER A 45 23.38 -8.71 -18.67
CA SER A 45 23.53 -7.83 -17.53
C SER A 45 23.16 -8.54 -16.22
N MET A 46 24.03 -8.44 -15.22
CA MET A 46 23.72 -8.90 -13.86
C MET A 46 22.61 -8.09 -13.21
N LEU A 47 22.29 -6.88 -13.74
CA LEU A 47 21.20 -6.05 -13.26
C LEU A 47 19.87 -6.33 -13.96
N LEU A 48 19.82 -7.23 -14.97
CA LEU A 48 18.63 -7.46 -15.79
C LEU A 48 17.41 -7.87 -14.94
N ALA A 49 17.59 -8.84 -14.06
CA ALA A 49 16.50 -9.31 -13.16
C ALA A 49 16.16 -8.27 -12.07
N GLY A 50 17.18 -7.74 -11.40
CA GLY A 50 17.02 -6.79 -10.29
C GLY A 50 16.51 -5.40 -10.68
N SER A 51 16.48 -5.08 -11.98
CA SER A 51 16.00 -3.82 -12.52
C SER A 51 14.57 -3.88 -13.09
N GLN A 52 13.84 -4.95 -12.82
CA GLN A 52 12.45 -5.10 -13.28
C GLN A 52 11.48 -4.51 -12.29
N LEU A 53 10.34 -4.03 -12.78
CA LEU A 53 9.23 -3.58 -11.94
C LEU A 53 8.81 -4.70 -10.97
N LEU A 54 8.52 -4.33 -9.72
CA LEU A 54 8.18 -5.22 -8.62
C LEU A 54 9.31 -6.18 -8.18
N CYS A 55 10.53 -6.00 -8.64
CA CYS A 55 11.67 -6.74 -8.08
C CYS A 55 11.98 -6.22 -6.67
N PHE A 56 11.82 -7.07 -5.67
CA PHE A 56 12.33 -6.86 -4.31
C PHE A 56 13.68 -7.58 -4.18
N GLY A 57 14.69 -6.87 -3.67
CA GLY A 57 16.04 -7.43 -3.57
C GLY A 57 16.95 -6.62 -2.65
N GLU A 58 18.21 -7.10 -2.55
CA GLU A 58 19.29 -6.36 -1.89
C GLU A 58 20.05 -5.55 -2.94
N TYR A 59 20.23 -4.27 -2.71
CA TYR A 59 20.90 -3.33 -3.60
C TYR A 59 22.14 -2.77 -2.96
N VAL A 60 23.23 -2.72 -3.71
CA VAL A 60 24.43 -1.93 -3.39
C VAL A 60 24.40 -0.68 -4.26
N LEU A 61 24.28 0.46 -3.62
CA LEU A 61 24.12 1.76 -4.25
C LEU A 61 25.32 2.63 -4.00
N ARG A 62 25.76 3.38 -5.00
CA ARG A 62 26.75 4.43 -4.87
C ARG A 62 26.09 5.79 -5.08
N LYS A 63 26.13 6.64 -4.08
CA LYS A 63 25.62 8.03 -4.17
C LYS A 63 26.67 8.92 -4.84
N SER A 64 26.25 9.68 -5.85
CA SER A 64 27.06 10.72 -6.50
C SER A 64 26.16 11.94 -6.71
N ASN A 65 26.42 13.02 -5.96
CA ASN A 65 25.52 14.17 -5.85
C ASN A 65 24.13 13.72 -5.42
N ASP A 66 23.07 14.07 -6.15
CA ASP A 66 21.68 13.75 -5.85
C ASP A 66 21.20 12.45 -6.52
N LEU A 67 22.09 11.70 -7.18
CA LEU A 67 21.72 10.51 -7.93
C LEU A 67 22.42 9.26 -7.38
N TYR A 68 21.64 8.18 -7.26
CA TYR A 68 22.17 6.86 -6.93
C TYR A 68 22.49 6.07 -8.19
N THR A 69 23.57 5.30 -8.15
CA THR A 69 23.91 4.32 -9.20
C THR A 69 23.93 2.92 -8.57
N ILE A 70 23.22 1.98 -9.17
CA ILE A 70 23.22 0.57 -8.74
C ILE A 70 24.53 -0.07 -9.14
N GLN A 71 25.28 -0.59 -8.16
CA GLN A 71 26.51 -1.34 -8.38
C GLN A 71 26.23 -2.83 -8.54
N SER A 72 25.36 -3.37 -7.68
CA SER A 72 24.86 -4.75 -7.77
C SER A 72 23.45 -4.85 -7.20
N CYS A 73 22.76 -5.89 -7.61
CA CYS A 73 21.45 -6.26 -7.07
C CYS A 73 21.35 -7.77 -6.98
N ASP A 74 20.91 -8.25 -5.83
CA ASP A 74 20.58 -9.65 -5.59
C ASP A 74 19.05 -9.77 -5.42
N PRO A 75 18.30 -10.19 -6.47
CA PRO A 75 16.85 -10.36 -6.39
C PRO A 75 16.46 -11.40 -5.36
N VAL A 76 15.44 -11.07 -4.53
CA VAL A 76 14.84 -11.97 -3.53
C VAL A 76 13.49 -12.45 -4.01
N GLU A 77 12.66 -11.53 -4.54
CA GLU A 77 11.30 -11.82 -5.03
C GLU A 77 10.96 -10.90 -6.21
N ILE A 78 10.28 -11.43 -7.23
CA ILE A 78 9.96 -10.67 -8.45
C ILE A 78 8.44 -10.49 -8.63
N PHE A 79 7.60 -11.16 -7.84
CA PHE A 79 6.12 -11.13 -7.93
C PHE A 79 5.61 -11.41 -9.35
N TYR A 80 6.14 -12.47 -9.98
CA TYR A 80 5.86 -12.80 -11.39
C TYR A 80 4.36 -12.98 -11.67
N ASN A 81 3.61 -13.63 -10.75
CA ASN A 81 2.19 -13.90 -10.90
C ASN A 81 1.34 -12.62 -11.04
N ILE A 82 1.79 -11.51 -10.45
CA ILE A 82 1.12 -10.20 -10.64
C ILE A 82 1.31 -9.69 -12.07
N ARG A 83 2.49 -9.93 -12.66
CA ARG A 83 2.85 -9.37 -13.97
C ARG A 83 2.17 -10.06 -15.15
N VAL A 84 1.75 -11.31 -14.97
CA VAL A 84 1.05 -12.10 -16.01
C VAL A 84 -0.46 -12.03 -15.91
N ASP A 85 -1.00 -11.46 -14.84
CA ASP A 85 -2.42 -11.27 -14.60
C ASP A 85 -2.76 -9.77 -14.68
N LEU A 86 -3.56 -9.41 -15.69
CA LEU A 86 -3.87 -8.01 -15.98
C LEU A 86 -4.68 -7.34 -14.86
N GLU A 87 -5.58 -8.08 -14.21
CA GLU A 87 -6.38 -7.56 -13.09
C GLU A 87 -5.49 -7.31 -11.87
N LYS A 88 -4.66 -8.28 -11.47
CA LYS A 88 -3.68 -8.13 -10.37
C LYS A 88 -2.72 -6.97 -10.64
N LEU A 89 -2.26 -6.83 -11.89
CA LEU A 89 -1.36 -5.76 -12.29
C LEU A 89 -2.01 -4.38 -12.13
N ASN A 90 -3.28 -4.24 -12.51
CA ASN A 90 -4.03 -2.99 -12.43
C ASN A 90 -4.25 -2.56 -10.96
N TYR A 91 -4.65 -3.49 -10.09
CA TYR A 91 -4.73 -3.22 -8.65
C TYR A 91 -3.37 -2.83 -8.06
N THR A 92 -2.31 -3.51 -8.48
CA THR A 92 -0.94 -3.20 -8.04
C THR A 92 -0.47 -1.83 -8.53
N ALA A 93 -0.84 -1.41 -9.73
CA ALA A 93 -0.55 -0.06 -10.24
C ALA A 93 -1.18 1.03 -9.35
N THR A 94 -2.41 0.81 -8.87
CA THR A 94 -3.05 1.71 -7.90
C THR A 94 -2.29 1.75 -6.56
N LEU A 95 -1.82 0.60 -6.07
CA LEU A 95 -0.99 0.54 -4.85
C LEU A 95 0.33 1.30 -5.04
N ILE A 96 1.01 1.12 -6.18
CA ILE A 96 2.24 1.85 -6.52
C ILE A 96 2.00 3.36 -6.53
N LYS A 97 0.89 3.82 -7.12
CA LYS A 97 0.52 5.23 -7.13
C LYS A 97 0.37 5.78 -5.70
N ILE A 98 -0.37 5.05 -4.85
CA ILE A 98 -0.54 5.42 -3.43
C ILE A 98 0.82 5.51 -2.74
N ILE A 99 1.65 4.47 -2.84
CA ILE A 99 2.99 4.42 -2.23
C ILE A 99 3.87 5.57 -2.73
N THR A 100 3.82 5.85 -4.03
CA THR A 100 4.59 6.95 -4.63
C THR A 100 4.21 8.31 -4.05
N ASP A 101 2.93 8.52 -3.77
CA ASP A 101 2.43 9.79 -3.24
C ASP A 101 2.73 9.98 -1.74
N VAL A 102 2.71 8.89 -0.95
CA VAL A 102 2.88 8.97 0.52
C VAL A 102 4.32 8.80 0.99
N THR A 103 5.28 8.55 0.08
CA THR A 103 6.69 8.34 0.43
C THR A 103 7.61 9.37 -0.23
N THR A 104 8.65 9.77 0.50
CA THR A 104 9.66 10.72 0.02
C THR A 104 11.07 10.17 0.23
N GLU A 105 12.08 10.84 -0.31
CA GLU A 105 13.49 10.55 -0.04
C GLU A 105 13.86 10.92 1.42
N ASN A 106 14.85 10.23 1.97
CA ASN A 106 15.37 10.43 3.34
C ASN A 106 14.33 10.22 4.46
N GLN A 107 13.29 9.45 4.20
CA GLN A 107 12.26 9.11 5.17
C GLN A 107 12.33 7.63 5.54
N ASN A 108 12.07 7.30 6.81
CA ASN A 108 11.93 5.90 7.23
C ASN A 108 10.58 5.36 6.76
N ASN A 109 10.62 4.44 5.80
CA ASN A 109 9.45 3.81 5.20
C ASN A 109 9.32 2.32 5.55
N TYR A 110 9.97 1.87 6.63
CA TYR A 110 9.99 0.44 7.01
C TYR A 110 8.60 -0.19 7.10
N TYR A 111 7.67 0.46 7.81
CA TYR A 111 6.31 -0.07 7.97
C TYR A 111 5.49 -0.01 6.68
N ILE A 112 5.70 1.02 5.86
CA ILE A 112 5.03 1.17 4.55
C ILE A 112 5.54 0.08 3.59
N LEU A 113 6.86 -0.10 3.48
CA LEU A 113 7.46 -1.15 2.66
C LEU A 113 6.99 -2.54 3.09
N LYS A 114 6.99 -2.81 4.41
CA LYS A 114 6.53 -4.09 4.96
C LYS A 114 5.06 -4.36 4.64
N LEU A 115 4.18 -3.35 4.76
CA LEU A 115 2.78 -3.47 4.38
C LEU A 115 2.65 -3.74 2.88
N PHE A 116 3.38 -3.00 2.05
CA PHE A 116 3.34 -3.14 0.60
C PHE A 116 3.76 -4.54 0.16
N LEU A 117 4.92 -5.04 0.64
CA LEU A 117 5.40 -6.39 0.33
C LEU A 117 4.42 -7.48 0.76
N ASN A 118 3.84 -7.38 1.97
CA ASN A 118 2.83 -8.32 2.43
C ASN A 118 1.57 -8.30 1.54
N THR A 119 1.16 -7.12 1.08
CA THR A 119 0.02 -6.96 0.18
C THR A 119 0.31 -7.59 -1.19
N LEU A 120 1.49 -7.32 -1.77
CA LEU A 120 1.91 -7.92 -3.04
C LEU A 120 1.97 -9.44 -2.96
N TYR A 121 2.48 -9.99 -1.85
CA TYR A 121 2.52 -11.43 -1.62
C TYR A 121 1.10 -12.04 -1.63
N VAL A 122 0.15 -11.40 -0.95
CA VAL A 122 -1.24 -11.88 -0.93
C VAL A 122 -1.91 -11.77 -2.29
N ILE A 123 -1.67 -10.68 -3.05
CA ILE A 123 -2.15 -10.55 -4.44
C ILE A 123 -1.55 -11.63 -5.34
N SER A 124 -0.23 -11.91 -5.20
CA SER A 124 0.47 -12.91 -6.00
C SER A 124 -0.02 -14.32 -5.74
N GLU A 125 -0.12 -14.73 -4.47
CA GLU A 125 -0.22 -16.11 -4.03
C GLU A 125 -1.62 -16.53 -3.56
N SER A 126 -2.62 -15.64 -3.61
CA SER A 126 -3.98 -16.00 -3.19
C SER A 126 -5.05 -15.61 -4.20
N ASP A 127 -6.21 -16.30 -4.10
CA ASP A 127 -7.42 -15.99 -4.87
C ASP A 127 -8.40 -15.10 -4.09
N LYS A 128 -7.90 -14.37 -3.08
CA LYS A 128 -8.73 -13.43 -2.31
C LYS A 128 -9.22 -12.30 -3.20
N ASN A 129 -10.42 -11.84 -2.93
CA ASN A 129 -11.00 -10.70 -3.61
C ASN A 129 -10.06 -9.47 -3.54
N LEU A 130 -9.73 -8.88 -4.68
CA LEU A 130 -8.77 -7.78 -4.78
C LEU A 130 -9.29 -6.48 -4.13
N ASP A 131 -10.62 -6.23 -4.18
CA ASP A 131 -11.24 -5.09 -3.49
C ASP A 131 -11.11 -5.24 -1.97
N PHE A 132 -11.21 -6.47 -1.45
CA PHE A 132 -10.92 -6.77 -0.05
C PHE A 132 -9.46 -6.44 0.30
N ILE A 133 -8.51 -6.92 -0.51
CA ILE A 133 -7.07 -6.71 -0.25
C ILE A 133 -6.73 -5.22 -0.25
N ILE A 134 -7.21 -4.45 -1.23
CA ILE A 134 -6.90 -3.02 -1.32
C ILE A 134 -7.56 -2.21 -0.20
N SER A 135 -8.75 -2.62 0.25
CA SER A 135 -9.45 -1.97 1.38
C SER A 135 -8.70 -2.20 2.69
N VAL A 136 -8.25 -3.42 2.95
CA VAL A 136 -7.41 -3.75 4.12
C VAL A 136 -6.08 -2.99 4.07
N PHE A 137 -5.42 -2.94 2.90
CA PHE A 137 -4.20 -2.17 2.70
C PHE A 137 -4.41 -0.68 3.01
N LYS A 138 -5.42 -0.04 2.43
CA LYS A 138 -5.75 1.38 2.63
C LYS A 138 -6.01 1.69 4.10
N MET A 139 -6.84 0.89 4.78
CA MET A 139 -7.16 1.07 6.20
C MET A 139 -5.92 0.93 7.08
N ARG A 140 -5.05 -0.04 6.81
CA ARG A 140 -3.78 -0.21 7.53
C ARG A 140 -2.80 0.92 7.24
N LEU A 141 -2.73 1.39 6.00
CA LEU A 141 -1.86 2.50 5.62
C LEU A 141 -2.24 3.80 6.33
N LEU A 142 -3.55 4.10 6.44
CA LEU A 142 -4.04 5.24 7.23
C LEU A 142 -3.51 5.21 8.66
N LYS A 143 -3.51 4.04 9.31
CA LYS A 143 -2.92 3.90 10.65
C LYS A 143 -1.42 4.22 10.66
N ILE A 144 -0.67 3.72 9.67
CA ILE A 144 0.79 3.96 9.58
C ILE A 144 1.07 5.46 9.37
N LEU A 145 0.23 6.14 8.60
CA LEU A 145 0.34 7.57 8.32
C LEU A 145 -0.18 8.49 9.46
N GLY A 146 -0.78 7.91 10.52
CA GLY A 146 -1.31 8.68 11.65
C GLY A 146 -2.79 9.12 11.50
N TYR A 147 -3.47 8.67 10.45
CA TYR A 147 -4.90 8.97 10.18
C TYR A 147 -5.83 7.84 10.65
N SER A 148 -5.48 7.15 11.74
CA SER A 148 -6.30 6.06 12.27
C SER A 148 -7.63 6.58 12.80
N PRO A 149 -8.79 6.06 12.34
CA PRO A 149 -10.07 6.43 12.91
C PRO A 149 -10.20 5.91 14.34
N ASN A 150 -11.02 6.59 15.16
CA ASN A 150 -11.40 6.08 16.48
C ASN A 150 -12.47 4.98 16.33
N VAL A 151 -12.10 3.77 16.70
CA VAL A 151 -12.96 2.56 16.59
C VAL A 151 -13.28 1.94 17.96
N ASN A 152 -12.92 2.61 19.06
CA ASN A 152 -13.07 2.05 20.39
C ASN A 152 -14.32 2.57 21.11
N GLU A 153 -14.81 3.74 20.72
CA GLU A 153 -15.96 4.41 21.34
C GLU A 153 -16.57 5.40 20.36
N CYS A 154 -17.79 5.85 20.66
CA CYS A 154 -18.46 6.90 19.90
C CYS A 154 -17.68 8.21 20.00
N VAL A 155 -17.29 8.77 18.84
CA VAL A 155 -16.49 10.01 18.76
C VAL A 155 -17.21 11.25 19.31
N CYS A 156 -18.52 11.15 19.55
CA CYS A 156 -19.33 12.27 20.09
C CYS A 156 -19.59 12.17 21.59
N CYS A 157 -19.96 11.00 22.10
CA CYS A 157 -20.40 10.85 23.49
C CYS A 157 -19.61 9.83 24.31
N GLY A 158 -18.65 9.09 23.69
CA GLY A 158 -17.85 8.10 24.39
C GLY A 158 -18.55 6.74 24.63
N GLU A 159 -19.78 6.53 24.10
CA GLU A 159 -20.48 5.23 24.15
C GLU A 159 -19.62 4.14 23.48
N LYS A 160 -19.57 2.93 24.08
CA LYS A 160 -18.69 1.85 23.63
C LYS A 160 -19.43 0.65 23.05
N GLU A 161 -20.67 0.44 23.40
CA GLU A 161 -21.39 -0.80 23.07
C GLU A 161 -22.22 -0.70 21.79
N ASP A 162 -22.92 0.41 21.59
CA ASP A 162 -23.88 0.61 20.47
C ASP A 162 -23.26 1.40 19.31
N LEU A 163 -22.12 0.95 18.80
CA LEU A 163 -21.44 1.59 17.67
C LEU A 163 -22.04 1.07 16.35
N SER A 164 -22.86 1.88 15.69
CA SER A 164 -23.69 1.45 14.54
C SER A 164 -23.37 2.16 13.24
N SER A 165 -22.49 3.18 13.24
CA SER A 165 -22.14 3.91 12.02
C SER A 165 -20.73 4.47 12.05
N PHE A 166 -20.20 4.79 10.86
CA PHE A 166 -18.91 5.44 10.66
C PHE A 166 -19.13 6.88 10.18
N SER A 167 -18.56 7.82 10.90
CA SER A 167 -18.53 9.23 10.50
C SER A 167 -17.20 9.54 9.82
N ILE A 168 -17.26 9.91 8.55
CA ILE A 168 -16.10 10.38 7.81
C ILE A 168 -15.60 11.70 8.40
N LYS A 169 -16.55 12.62 8.67
CA LYS A 169 -16.28 13.96 9.20
C LYS A 169 -15.62 13.96 10.58
N ASP A 170 -16.06 13.06 11.47
CA ASP A 170 -15.60 13.03 12.86
C ASP A 170 -14.59 11.90 13.12
N ASP A 171 -14.06 11.28 12.07
CA ASP A 171 -12.94 10.34 12.11
C ASP A 171 -13.16 9.11 12.99
N GLY A 172 -14.34 8.47 12.90
CA GLY A 172 -14.55 7.26 13.68
C GLY A 172 -15.99 6.80 13.83
N PHE A 173 -16.17 5.87 14.77
CA PHE A 173 -17.48 5.27 15.03
C PHE A 173 -18.41 6.19 15.80
N LYS A 174 -19.71 6.08 15.51
CA LYS A 174 -20.82 6.72 16.24
C LYS A 174 -21.83 5.70 16.72
N CYS A 175 -22.40 5.95 17.88
CA CYS A 175 -23.53 5.19 18.39
C CYS A 175 -24.82 5.52 17.63
N SER A 176 -25.87 4.69 17.80
CA SER A 176 -27.18 4.85 17.16
C SER A 176 -27.88 6.18 17.48
N VAL A 177 -27.59 6.78 18.61
CA VAL A 177 -28.13 8.07 19.01
C VAL A 177 -27.43 9.22 18.32
N CYS A 178 -26.09 9.26 18.36
CA CYS A 178 -25.30 10.35 17.78
C CYS A 178 -25.29 10.31 16.23
N SER A 179 -25.44 9.14 15.64
CA SER A 179 -25.52 9.00 14.18
C SER A 179 -26.74 9.65 13.56
N LYS A 180 -27.86 9.73 14.30
CA LYS A 180 -29.11 10.41 13.84
C LYS A 180 -28.91 11.89 13.55
N GLN A 181 -27.91 12.51 14.16
CA GLN A 181 -27.58 13.93 13.96
C GLN A 181 -26.57 14.15 12.84
N ASP A 182 -25.98 13.07 12.31
CA ASP A 182 -24.98 13.10 11.23
C ASP A 182 -25.53 12.39 9.99
N LYS A 183 -26.12 13.17 9.09
CA LYS A 183 -26.68 12.63 7.82
C LYS A 183 -25.63 12.03 6.88
N SER A 184 -24.35 12.30 7.10
CA SER A 184 -23.24 11.78 6.32
C SER A 184 -22.64 10.49 6.92
N ALA A 185 -23.06 10.10 8.12
CA ALA A 185 -22.60 8.87 8.74
C ALA A 185 -23.09 7.64 7.95
N ILE A 186 -22.18 6.69 7.71
CA ILE A 186 -22.45 5.48 6.96
C ILE A 186 -22.76 4.35 7.96
N ASN A 187 -23.90 3.68 7.79
CA ASN A 187 -24.27 2.56 8.65
C ASN A 187 -23.25 1.41 8.52
N LEU A 188 -23.02 0.74 9.64
CA LEU A 188 -22.09 -0.38 9.77
C LEU A 188 -22.84 -1.67 10.08
N SER A 189 -22.65 -2.69 9.27
CA SER A 189 -22.91 -4.07 9.67
C SER A 189 -21.82 -4.55 10.64
N GLU A 190 -22.11 -5.59 11.44
CA GLU A 190 -21.11 -6.20 12.33
C GLU A 190 -19.89 -6.70 11.54
N GLY A 191 -20.08 -7.19 10.30
CA GLY A 191 -19.00 -7.64 9.43
C GLY A 191 -18.09 -6.49 8.97
N SER A 192 -18.64 -5.34 8.58
CA SER A 192 -17.84 -4.18 8.16
C SER A 192 -17.14 -3.53 9.35
N LYS A 193 -17.81 -3.44 10.50
CA LYS A 193 -17.20 -3.00 11.77
C LYS A 193 -16.00 -3.88 12.14
N TYR A 194 -16.18 -5.21 12.10
CA TYR A 194 -15.11 -6.16 12.35
C TYR A 194 -13.94 -5.96 11.38
N ALA A 195 -14.20 -5.79 10.07
CA ALA A 195 -13.16 -5.59 9.06
C ALA A 195 -12.32 -4.33 9.33
N ILE A 196 -12.95 -3.21 9.69
CA ILE A 196 -12.26 -1.97 10.02
C ILE A 196 -11.36 -2.18 11.25
N ILE A 197 -11.92 -2.71 12.35
CA ILE A 197 -11.17 -2.95 13.59
C ILE A 197 -10.01 -3.92 13.37
N TYR A 198 -10.26 -5.03 12.66
CA TYR A 198 -9.25 -6.04 12.39
C TYR A 198 -8.12 -5.48 11.53
N SER A 199 -8.44 -4.74 10.48
CA SER A 199 -7.45 -4.09 9.61
C SER A 199 -6.54 -3.14 10.38
N LEU A 200 -7.04 -2.46 11.40
CA LEU A 200 -6.28 -1.55 12.24
C LEU A 200 -5.46 -2.28 13.33
N LYS A 201 -5.96 -3.39 13.91
CA LYS A 201 -5.38 -3.99 15.13
C LYS A 201 -4.58 -5.27 14.88
N ALA A 202 -4.86 -6.03 13.82
CA ALA A 202 -4.19 -7.30 13.55
C ALA A 202 -2.67 -7.19 13.39
N ASP A 203 -1.95 -8.25 13.76
CA ASP A 203 -0.54 -8.37 13.45
C ASP A 203 -0.30 -8.40 11.93
N SER A 204 0.86 -7.90 11.49
CA SER A 204 1.19 -7.83 10.06
C SER A 204 1.07 -9.18 9.35
N LYS A 205 1.47 -10.28 10.00
CA LYS A 205 1.40 -11.64 9.42
C LYS A 205 -0.04 -12.15 9.26
N LYS A 206 -0.98 -11.65 10.08
CA LYS A 206 -2.40 -12.05 10.08
C LYS A 206 -3.31 -11.03 9.41
N LEU A 207 -2.76 -9.95 8.87
CA LEU A 207 -3.55 -8.81 8.37
C LEU A 207 -4.63 -9.21 7.36
N PHE A 208 -4.34 -10.16 6.49
CA PHE A 208 -5.26 -10.65 5.45
C PHE A 208 -5.90 -12.00 5.77
N SER A 209 -5.81 -12.52 7.01
CA SER A 209 -6.24 -13.88 7.35
C SER A 209 -7.73 -14.02 7.71
N PHE A 210 -8.52 -12.96 7.57
CA PHE A 210 -9.96 -12.98 7.85
C PHE A 210 -10.80 -12.96 6.57
N SER A 211 -12.09 -13.21 6.72
CA SER A 211 -13.09 -13.11 5.67
C SER A 211 -14.37 -12.45 6.21
N ILE A 212 -15.13 -11.82 5.33
CA ILE A 212 -16.40 -11.16 5.60
C ILE A 212 -17.40 -11.49 4.48
N SER A 213 -18.69 -11.28 4.74
CA SER A 213 -19.72 -11.45 3.72
C SER A 213 -19.58 -10.40 2.61
N GLU A 214 -20.15 -10.69 1.44
CA GLU A 214 -20.12 -9.78 0.29
C GLU A 214 -20.75 -8.41 0.61
N ASN A 215 -21.85 -8.37 1.38
CA ASN A 215 -22.47 -7.12 1.80
C ASN A 215 -21.55 -6.31 2.73
N ALA A 216 -20.93 -6.96 3.71
CA ALA A 216 -19.98 -6.32 4.60
C ALA A 216 -18.73 -5.81 3.83
N LEU A 217 -18.31 -6.52 2.79
CA LEU A 217 -17.22 -6.07 1.92
C LEU A 217 -17.58 -4.79 1.17
N LYS A 218 -18.79 -4.70 0.58
CA LYS A 218 -19.26 -3.49 -0.12
C LYS A 218 -19.29 -2.27 0.82
N GLU A 219 -19.76 -2.45 2.05
CA GLU A 219 -19.75 -1.38 3.07
C GLU A 219 -18.32 -0.99 3.45
N PHE A 220 -17.47 -1.97 3.71
CA PHE A 220 -16.07 -1.75 4.08
C PHE A 220 -15.28 -1.05 2.98
N GLU A 221 -15.48 -1.46 1.73
CA GLU A 221 -14.87 -0.81 0.55
C GLU A 221 -15.32 0.64 0.42
N LEU A 222 -16.63 0.90 0.52
CA LEU A 222 -17.19 2.25 0.42
C LEU A 222 -16.60 3.18 1.48
N ILE A 223 -16.62 2.77 2.75
CA ILE A 223 -16.10 3.55 3.87
C ILE A 223 -14.60 3.80 3.69
N THR A 224 -13.85 2.74 3.41
CA THR A 224 -12.39 2.83 3.25
C THR A 224 -12.03 3.74 2.09
N ARG A 225 -12.72 3.66 0.95
CA ARG A 225 -12.48 4.50 -0.22
C ARG A 225 -12.73 5.97 0.09
N ILE A 226 -13.89 6.30 0.67
CA ILE A 226 -14.24 7.70 0.97
C ILE A 226 -13.27 8.26 1.99
N TYR A 227 -13.07 7.56 3.10
CA TYR A 227 -12.21 8.01 4.19
C TYR A 227 -10.75 8.15 3.76
N PHE A 228 -10.22 7.19 3.02
CA PHE A 228 -8.85 7.23 2.50
C PHE A 228 -8.63 8.40 1.54
N ASN A 229 -9.56 8.62 0.61
CA ASN A 229 -9.46 9.71 -0.36
C ASN A 229 -9.57 11.08 0.30
N GLU A 230 -10.42 11.22 1.34
CA GLU A 230 -10.52 12.45 2.12
C GLU A 230 -9.23 12.75 2.88
N LYS A 231 -8.67 11.76 3.61
CA LYS A 231 -7.45 11.96 4.40
C LYS A 231 -6.20 12.25 3.56
N LEU A 232 -6.14 11.75 2.34
CA LEU A 232 -5.02 12.00 1.43
C LEU A 232 -5.33 13.09 0.39
N GLU A 233 -6.51 13.71 0.42
CA GLU A 233 -6.96 14.77 -0.49
C GLU A 233 -6.79 14.39 -1.98
N LYS A 234 -6.93 13.07 -2.28
CA LYS A 234 -6.70 12.53 -3.62
C LYS A 234 -7.58 11.32 -3.91
N ASP A 235 -8.07 11.20 -5.15
CA ASP A 235 -8.87 10.07 -5.58
C ASP A 235 -7.98 8.92 -6.11
N TYR A 236 -8.04 7.79 -5.42
CA TYR A 236 -7.33 6.57 -5.79
C TYR A 236 -8.34 5.49 -6.21
N LYS A 237 -8.80 5.59 -7.44
CA LYS A 237 -9.67 4.58 -8.07
C LYS A 237 -8.82 3.50 -8.73
N VAL A 238 -9.27 2.26 -8.61
CA VAL A 238 -8.81 1.18 -9.49
C VAL A 238 -9.58 1.34 -10.81
N GLU A 239 -8.86 1.50 -11.90
CA GLU A 239 -9.47 1.53 -13.22
C GLU A 239 -9.93 0.11 -13.55
N LYS A 240 -11.24 -0.15 -13.53
CA LYS A 240 -11.76 -1.46 -13.95
C LYS A 240 -11.57 -1.56 -15.46
N LEU A 241 -10.74 -2.50 -15.87
CA LEU A 241 -10.60 -2.84 -17.28
C LEU A 241 -11.92 -3.50 -17.75
N ILE A 242 -12.57 -2.88 -18.72
CA ILE A 242 -13.83 -3.36 -19.34
C ILE A 242 -13.51 -4.53 -20.25
#